data_15a3175ff882233f7669dee1c7abde23
#
_entry.id   15a3175ff882233f7669dee1c7abde23
#
_cell.length_a   1.000
_cell.length_b   1.000
_cell.length_c   1.000
_cell.angle_alpha   90.00
_cell.angle_beta   90.00
_cell.angle_gamma   90.00
#
_symmetry.space_group_name_H-M   'P 1'
#
loop_
_entity.id
_entity.type
_entity.pdbx_description
1 polymer ?
#
loop_
_entity_poly.entity_id
_entity_poly.type
_entity_poly.pdbx_seq_one_letter_code
_entity_poly.pdbx_strand_id
1 'polypeptide(L)'
;KKYRYANSNDFANDFSDFHGISPIQATTKKDELKIQQRLYIKLSTTENAPYTYRLQETDDISLVGYSRFIPTEQLSNPFNIPDFLEDLLVDGYIKELKRYNDTSPYELFVVSCPLEQGLEIFVGVPSERYPSHLESRFLPGRHYALFNLQGEIDYATNEAWYYIESSLQLTLPYERNSLYVEIYPLDISFNDPFTKIQLWLPI
;
A
#
# COMPACT_ATOMS: atom_id res chain seq x y z
N LYS A 1 42.19 1.23 8.15
CA LYS A 1 41.77 0.40 6.98
C LYS A 1 40.25 0.23 7.02
N LYS A 2 39.54 0.85 6.06
CA LYS A 2 38.06 0.96 6.07
C LYS A 2 37.34 -0.38 5.89
N TYR A 3 37.97 -1.37 5.22
CA TYR A 3 37.34 -2.63 4.83
C TYR A 3 38.08 -3.89 5.32
N ARG A 4 38.96 -3.78 6.31
CA ARG A 4 39.70 -4.87 6.99
C ARG A 4 40.64 -5.71 6.12
N TYR A 5 40.87 -5.37 4.83
CA TYR A 5 41.86 -6.05 4.01
C TYR A 5 43.29 -5.67 4.40
N ALA A 6 44.19 -6.64 4.41
CA ALA A 6 45.61 -6.42 4.75
C ALA A 6 46.31 -5.60 3.66
N ASN A 7 46.01 -5.86 2.42
CA ASN A 7 46.57 -5.20 1.24
C ASN A 7 45.55 -5.20 0.07
N SER A 8 45.95 -4.60 -1.08
CA SER A 8 45.09 -4.49 -2.26
C SER A 8 44.91 -5.82 -2.99
N ASN A 9 45.86 -6.75 -2.85
CA ASN A 9 45.78 -8.06 -3.51
C ASN A 9 44.76 -8.95 -2.82
N ASP A 10 44.66 -8.91 -1.48
CA ASP A 10 43.65 -9.64 -0.73
C ASP A 10 42.25 -9.18 -1.14
N PHE A 11 42.06 -7.86 -1.27
CA PHE A 11 40.79 -7.32 -1.79
C PHE A 11 40.53 -7.80 -3.23
N ALA A 12 41.51 -7.76 -4.11
CA ALA A 12 41.32 -8.13 -5.51
C ALA A 12 40.99 -9.62 -5.68
N ASN A 13 41.57 -10.48 -4.86
CA ASN A 13 41.28 -11.92 -4.85
C ASN A 13 39.84 -12.17 -4.38
N ASP A 14 39.46 -11.69 -3.20
CA ASP A 14 38.14 -11.87 -2.64
C ASP A 14 37.05 -11.28 -3.56
N PHE A 15 37.34 -10.13 -4.18
CA PHE A 15 36.44 -9.51 -5.15
C PHE A 15 36.24 -10.38 -6.38
N SER A 16 37.36 -10.94 -6.92
CA SER A 16 37.32 -11.79 -8.12
C SER A 16 36.62 -13.12 -7.83
N ASP A 17 36.86 -13.71 -6.66
CA ASP A 17 36.21 -14.95 -6.23
C ASP A 17 34.71 -14.79 -6.10
N PHE A 18 34.28 -13.65 -5.58
CA PHE A 18 32.85 -13.35 -5.41
C PHE A 18 32.16 -12.97 -6.72
N HIS A 19 32.73 -12.04 -7.49
CA HIS A 19 32.09 -11.52 -8.71
C HIS A 19 32.39 -12.32 -9.97
N GLY A 20 33.47 -13.09 -9.99
CA GLY A 20 33.97 -13.79 -11.20
C GLY A 20 34.74 -12.90 -12.16
N ILE A 21 34.94 -11.63 -11.84
CA ILE A 21 35.68 -10.62 -12.61
C ILE A 21 36.58 -9.81 -11.68
N SER A 22 37.67 -9.27 -12.21
CA SER A 22 38.58 -8.45 -11.41
C SER A 22 38.02 -7.06 -11.12
N PRO A 23 38.47 -6.36 -10.04
CA PRO A 23 38.04 -4.99 -9.74
C PRO A 23 38.25 -4.01 -10.90
N ILE A 24 39.30 -4.21 -11.69
CA ILE A 24 39.60 -3.38 -12.89
C ILE A 24 38.53 -3.63 -13.97
N GLN A 25 38.17 -4.88 -14.23
CA GLN A 25 37.12 -5.22 -15.19
C GLN A 25 35.75 -4.74 -14.76
N ALA A 26 35.48 -4.66 -13.47
CA ALA A 26 34.21 -4.15 -12.92
C ALA A 26 33.93 -2.70 -13.29
N THR A 27 34.93 -1.90 -13.62
CA THR A 27 34.73 -0.51 -14.08
C THR A 27 34.05 -0.44 -15.42
N THR A 28 34.23 -1.41 -16.28
CA THR A 28 33.66 -1.49 -17.64
C THR A 28 32.51 -2.49 -17.76
N LYS A 29 32.45 -3.48 -16.88
CA LYS A 29 31.50 -4.59 -16.89
C LYS A 29 30.59 -4.57 -15.66
N LYS A 30 29.94 -3.45 -15.43
CA LYS A 30 29.08 -3.25 -14.25
C LYS A 30 27.90 -4.23 -14.18
N ASP A 31 27.40 -4.66 -15.31
CA ASP A 31 26.25 -5.56 -15.43
C ASP A 31 26.59 -7.02 -15.08
N GLU A 32 27.90 -7.38 -15.07
CA GLU A 32 28.38 -8.71 -14.66
C GLU A 32 28.60 -8.80 -13.13
N LEU A 33 28.47 -7.70 -12.39
CA LEU A 33 28.64 -7.70 -10.94
C LEU A 33 27.50 -8.47 -10.25
N LYS A 34 27.86 -9.46 -9.43
CA LYS A 34 26.90 -10.12 -8.57
C LYS A 34 26.46 -9.17 -7.47
N ILE A 35 25.17 -8.91 -7.38
CA ILE A 35 24.60 -8.14 -6.30
C ILE A 35 24.20 -9.11 -5.19
N GLN A 36 24.89 -9.05 -4.07
CA GLN A 36 24.45 -9.73 -2.86
C GLN A 36 23.39 -8.84 -2.19
N GLN A 37 22.15 -9.26 -2.25
CA GLN A 37 21.10 -8.59 -1.48
C GLN A 37 21.47 -8.67 0.01
N ARG A 38 21.38 -7.53 0.70
CA ARG A 38 21.53 -7.54 2.16
C ARG A 38 20.45 -8.43 2.75
N LEU A 39 20.85 -9.53 3.35
CA LEU A 39 19.98 -10.30 4.23
C LEU A 39 19.73 -9.47 5.48
N TYR A 40 18.58 -8.82 5.55
CA TYR A 40 18.07 -8.29 6.80
C TYR A 40 17.41 -9.45 7.56
N ILE A 41 18.17 -10.13 8.40
CA ILE A 41 17.59 -11.03 9.40
C ILE A 41 17.03 -10.13 10.50
N LYS A 42 15.76 -9.75 10.39
CA LYS A 42 15.03 -9.17 11.49
C LYS A 42 14.53 -10.35 12.32
N LEU A 43 15.17 -10.65 13.44
CA LEU A 43 14.59 -11.50 14.47
C LEU A 43 13.41 -10.74 15.06
N SER A 44 12.23 -10.92 14.48
CA SER A 44 11.01 -10.56 15.18
C SER A 44 10.69 -11.71 16.12
N THR A 45 10.79 -11.47 17.41
CA THR A 45 10.07 -12.26 18.37
C THR A 45 8.59 -12.02 18.07
N THR A 46 7.90 -13.08 17.67
CA THR A 46 6.51 -13.05 17.16
C THR A 46 5.46 -12.59 18.17
N GLU A 47 5.84 -12.16 19.37
CA GLU A 47 4.91 -11.74 20.43
C GLU A 47 4.34 -10.33 20.25
N ASN A 48 4.89 -9.49 19.35
CA ASN A 48 4.40 -8.13 19.10
C ASN A 48 4.55 -7.70 17.63
N ALA A 49 3.97 -8.45 16.69
CA ALA A 49 3.77 -7.92 15.35
C ALA A 49 2.86 -6.68 15.46
N PRO A 50 3.29 -5.49 15.01
CA PRO A 50 2.51 -4.27 15.16
C PRO A 50 1.17 -4.34 14.42
N TYR A 51 1.11 -5.18 13.37
CA TYR A 51 -0.09 -5.42 12.59
C TYR A 51 -0.30 -6.92 12.38
N THR A 52 -1.55 -7.36 12.57
CA THR A 52 -2.01 -8.70 12.25
C THR A 52 -3.04 -8.64 11.15
N TYR A 53 -3.13 -9.69 10.33
CA TYR A 53 -4.14 -9.81 9.29
C TYR A 53 -4.93 -11.10 9.42
N ARG A 54 -6.11 -11.11 8.84
CA ARG A 54 -6.92 -12.32 8.64
C ARG A 54 -7.17 -12.52 7.15
N LEU A 55 -7.27 -13.76 6.72
CA LEU A 55 -7.69 -14.10 5.37
C LEU A 55 -9.22 -14.20 5.34
N GLN A 56 -9.82 -13.52 4.38
CA GLN A 56 -11.27 -13.52 4.24
C GLN A 56 -11.66 -13.48 2.77
N GLU A 57 -12.65 -14.29 2.41
CA GLU A 57 -13.37 -14.17 1.16
C GLU A 57 -14.48 -13.13 1.30
N THR A 58 -14.63 -12.27 0.30
CA THR A 58 -15.66 -11.23 0.26
C THR A 58 -16.59 -11.48 -0.91
N ASP A 59 -17.82 -11.02 -0.80
CA ASP A 59 -18.76 -10.96 -1.91
C ASP A 59 -18.47 -9.77 -2.83
N ASP A 60 -19.10 -9.76 -4.00
CA ASP A 60 -19.11 -8.63 -4.93
C ASP A 60 -19.74 -7.40 -4.27
N ILE A 61 -19.13 -6.23 -4.45
CA ILE A 61 -19.63 -4.97 -3.90
C ILE A 61 -19.79 -3.94 -5.02
N SER A 62 -20.99 -3.39 -5.17
CA SER A 62 -21.24 -2.25 -6.05
C SER A 62 -21.08 -0.96 -5.25
N LEU A 63 -20.26 -0.05 -5.75
CA LEU A 63 -19.96 1.24 -5.13
C LEU A 63 -20.41 2.38 -6.02
N VAL A 64 -20.82 3.49 -5.41
CA VAL A 64 -21.03 4.78 -6.08
C VAL A 64 -20.21 5.86 -5.39
N GLY A 65 -19.61 6.78 -6.16
CA GLY A 65 -18.68 7.75 -5.58
C GLY A 65 -18.00 8.65 -6.59
N TYR A 66 -16.80 9.08 -6.22
CA TYR A 66 -15.96 10.00 -6.98
C TYR A 66 -14.58 9.40 -7.19
N SER A 67 -13.95 9.70 -8.33
CA SER A 67 -12.58 9.27 -8.60
C SER A 67 -11.63 10.46 -8.75
N ARG A 68 -10.35 10.18 -8.50
CA ARG A 68 -9.22 11.07 -8.77
C ARG A 68 -8.09 10.26 -9.38
N PHE A 69 -7.51 10.76 -10.46
CA PHE A 69 -6.31 10.19 -11.04
C PHE A 69 -5.07 10.89 -10.50
N ILE A 70 -4.10 10.12 -10.02
CA ILE A 70 -2.79 10.58 -9.54
C ILE A 70 -1.74 10.11 -10.53
N PRO A 71 -1.06 11.01 -11.24
CA PRO A 71 -0.02 10.65 -12.21
C PRO A 71 1.23 10.09 -11.52
N THR A 72 2.01 9.30 -12.26
CA THR A 72 3.18 8.56 -11.72
C THR A 72 4.17 9.44 -10.97
N GLU A 73 4.41 10.66 -11.43
CA GLU A 73 5.32 11.63 -10.79
C GLU A 73 4.86 12.12 -9.41
N GLN A 74 3.58 11.95 -9.09
CA GLN A 74 2.99 12.35 -7.82
C GLN A 74 2.78 11.17 -6.85
N LEU A 75 3.06 9.94 -7.27
CA LEU A 75 2.85 8.74 -6.43
C LEU A 75 3.74 8.68 -5.18
N SER A 76 4.84 9.44 -5.16
CA SER A 76 5.71 9.54 -3.99
C SER A 76 5.11 10.35 -2.83
N ASN A 77 4.01 11.10 -3.06
CA ASN A 77 3.31 11.81 -1.99
C ASN A 77 2.46 10.81 -1.18
N PRO A 78 2.78 10.57 0.11
CA PRO A 78 2.02 9.64 0.94
C PRO A 78 0.63 10.16 1.33
N PHE A 79 0.34 11.44 1.08
CA PHE A 79 -0.91 12.09 1.45
C PHE A 79 -1.94 12.15 0.32
N ASN A 80 -1.69 11.50 -0.83
CA ASN A 80 -2.64 11.52 -1.95
C ASN A 80 -4.06 11.08 -1.58
N ILE A 81 -4.20 10.03 -0.75
CA ILE A 81 -5.52 9.57 -0.26
C ILE A 81 -6.08 10.52 0.80
N PRO A 82 -5.34 10.87 1.89
CA PRO A 82 -5.79 11.87 2.85
C PRO A 82 -6.23 13.17 2.22
N ASP A 83 -5.43 13.76 1.33
CA ASP A 83 -5.75 15.02 0.64
C ASP A 83 -7.05 14.91 -0.17
N PHE A 84 -7.29 13.78 -0.84
CA PHE A 84 -8.53 13.56 -1.57
C PHE A 84 -9.74 13.41 -0.65
N LEU A 85 -9.59 12.70 0.45
CA LEU A 85 -10.65 12.55 1.45
C LEU A 85 -11.00 13.91 2.09
N GLU A 86 -9.98 14.74 2.39
CA GLU A 86 -10.18 16.08 2.95
C GLU A 86 -10.96 16.98 1.97
N ASP A 87 -10.55 16.99 0.70
CA ASP A 87 -11.27 17.74 -0.34
C ASP A 87 -12.75 17.32 -0.43
N LEU A 88 -13.03 16.01 -0.47
CA LEU A 88 -14.41 15.50 -0.53
C LEU A 88 -15.23 15.84 0.73
N LEU A 89 -14.56 15.90 1.89
CA LEU A 89 -15.21 16.28 3.15
C LEU A 89 -15.55 17.77 3.17
N VAL A 90 -14.59 18.63 2.83
CA VAL A 90 -14.73 20.10 2.80
C VAL A 90 -15.80 20.52 1.80
N ASP A 91 -15.83 19.91 0.63
CA ASP A 91 -16.80 20.19 -0.43
C ASP A 91 -18.20 19.59 -0.15
N GLY A 92 -18.34 18.81 0.91
CA GLY A 92 -19.61 18.21 1.33
C GLY A 92 -19.99 16.93 0.57
N TYR A 93 -19.15 16.40 -0.29
CA TYR A 93 -19.41 15.19 -1.09
C TYR A 93 -19.53 13.93 -0.22
N ILE A 94 -18.78 13.80 0.86
CA ILE A 94 -18.95 12.69 1.82
C ILE A 94 -20.35 12.69 2.44
N LYS A 95 -20.88 13.88 2.76
CA LYS A 95 -22.26 14.00 3.27
C LYS A 95 -23.29 13.61 2.20
N GLU A 96 -23.02 13.86 0.95
CA GLU A 96 -23.84 13.41 -0.17
C GLU A 96 -23.82 11.88 -0.28
N LEU A 97 -22.63 11.27 -0.29
CA LEU A 97 -22.46 9.82 -0.37
C LEU A 97 -23.21 9.07 0.73
N LYS A 98 -23.30 9.65 1.93
CA LYS A 98 -24.06 9.07 3.06
C LYS A 98 -25.52 8.77 2.71
N ARG A 99 -26.13 9.54 1.78
CA ARG A 99 -27.53 9.33 1.34
C ARG A 99 -27.71 8.11 0.45
N TYR A 100 -26.62 7.63 -0.16
CA TYR A 100 -26.62 6.50 -1.07
C TYR A 100 -26.09 5.22 -0.44
N ASN A 101 -25.53 5.30 0.77
CA ASN A 101 -25.02 4.14 1.48
C ASN A 101 -26.17 3.22 1.91
N ASP A 102 -26.18 1.99 1.40
CA ASP A 102 -27.21 0.98 1.67
C ASP A 102 -26.77 -0.06 2.71
N THR A 103 -25.57 0.08 3.30
CA THR A 103 -24.99 -0.87 4.26
C THR A 103 -24.96 -0.34 5.68
N SER A 104 -24.78 -1.26 6.65
CA SER A 104 -24.56 -0.95 8.07
C SER A 104 -23.43 -1.86 8.60
N PRO A 105 -22.39 -1.32 9.24
CA PRO A 105 -22.17 0.11 9.56
C PRO A 105 -21.93 0.97 8.31
N TYR A 106 -22.10 2.29 8.45
CA TYR A 106 -21.80 3.23 7.37
C TYR A 106 -20.29 3.33 7.18
N GLU A 107 -19.81 2.81 6.06
CA GLU A 107 -18.40 2.75 5.70
C GLU A 107 -18.14 3.47 4.38
N LEU A 108 -16.97 4.09 4.30
CA LEU A 108 -16.45 4.74 3.10
C LEU A 108 -15.33 3.87 2.53
N PHE A 109 -15.48 3.45 1.29
CA PHE A 109 -14.52 2.63 0.57
C PHE A 109 -13.61 3.54 -0.26
N VAL A 110 -12.32 3.37 -0.08
CA VAL A 110 -11.28 3.97 -0.93
C VAL A 110 -10.63 2.84 -1.71
N VAL A 111 -10.89 2.79 -3.00
CA VAL A 111 -10.38 1.75 -3.90
C VAL A 111 -9.26 2.36 -4.73
N SER A 112 -8.06 1.86 -4.54
CA SER A 112 -6.87 2.29 -5.29
C SER A 112 -6.56 1.29 -6.39
N CYS A 113 -6.57 1.75 -7.64
CA CYS A 113 -6.32 0.95 -8.83
C CYS A 113 -5.03 1.41 -9.50
N PRO A 114 -3.92 0.64 -9.42
CA PRO A 114 -2.72 0.92 -10.17
C PRO A 114 -2.98 0.87 -11.69
N LEU A 115 -2.50 1.87 -12.42
CA LEU A 115 -2.58 2.00 -13.87
C LEU A 115 -1.16 2.22 -14.44
N GLU A 116 -0.98 2.03 -15.75
CA GLU A 116 0.34 2.22 -16.40
C GLU A 116 0.93 3.63 -16.18
N GLN A 117 0.07 4.66 -16.11
CA GLN A 117 0.50 6.06 -16.02
C GLN A 117 0.27 6.69 -14.64
N GLY A 118 -0.14 5.90 -13.64
CA GLY A 118 -0.42 6.43 -12.31
C GLY A 118 -1.32 5.53 -11.47
N LEU A 119 -2.09 6.16 -10.60
CA LEU A 119 -3.02 5.52 -9.69
C LEU A 119 -4.39 6.20 -9.82
N GLU A 120 -5.44 5.42 -10.02
CA GLU A 120 -6.79 5.90 -9.83
C GLU A 120 -7.24 5.61 -8.40
N ILE A 121 -7.68 6.64 -7.69
CA ILE A 121 -8.29 6.55 -6.37
C ILE A 121 -9.79 6.80 -6.53
N PHE A 122 -10.60 5.82 -6.15
CA PHE A 122 -12.05 5.95 -6.12
C PHE A 122 -12.52 5.95 -4.68
N VAL A 123 -13.31 6.95 -4.29
CA VAL A 123 -13.90 7.10 -2.95
C VAL A 123 -15.41 6.98 -3.07
N GLY A 124 -16.00 5.99 -2.42
CA GLY A 124 -17.42 5.72 -2.55
C GLY A 124 -18.02 4.91 -1.42
N VAL A 125 -19.31 4.67 -1.56
CA VAL A 125 -20.12 3.90 -0.59
C VAL A 125 -20.80 2.73 -1.30
N PRO A 126 -21.02 1.60 -0.61
CA PRO A 126 -21.84 0.52 -1.13
C PRO A 126 -23.27 0.99 -1.42
N SER A 127 -23.74 0.75 -2.64
CA SER A 127 -25.07 1.14 -3.06
C SER A 127 -25.62 0.26 -4.19
N GLU A 128 -26.91 -0.02 -4.12
CA GLU A 128 -27.67 -0.61 -5.23
C GLU A 128 -28.26 0.46 -6.16
N ARG A 129 -28.15 1.74 -5.78
CA ARG A 129 -28.64 2.90 -6.53
C ARG A 129 -27.50 3.50 -7.35
N TYR A 130 -27.75 3.85 -8.60
CA TYR A 130 -26.77 4.38 -9.53
C TYR A 130 -27.18 5.79 -10.02
N PRO A 131 -26.99 6.84 -9.19
CA PRO A 131 -27.31 8.21 -9.60
C PRO A 131 -26.40 8.66 -10.74
N SER A 132 -26.97 9.31 -11.75
CA SER A 132 -26.24 9.67 -12.99
C SER A 132 -25.11 10.67 -12.83
N HIS A 133 -25.04 11.34 -11.69
CA HIS A 133 -24.00 12.33 -11.35
C HIS A 133 -22.86 11.76 -10.50
N LEU A 134 -22.98 10.50 -10.08
CA LEU A 134 -21.89 9.76 -9.41
C LEU A 134 -21.32 8.71 -10.34
N GLU A 135 -20.04 8.43 -10.18
CA GLU A 135 -19.40 7.30 -10.82
C GLU A 135 -19.79 6.00 -10.10
N SER A 136 -19.85 4.90 -10.84
CA SER A 136 -20.05 3.58 -10.27
C SER A 136 -18.81 2.74 -10.42
N ARG A 137 -18.49 1.95 -9.39
CA ARG A 137 -17.37 1.01 -9.39
C ARG A 137 -17.84 -0.35 -8.90
N PHE A 138 -17.41 -1.38 -9.58
CA PHE A 138 -17.62 -2.76 -9.17
C PHE A 138 -16.35 -3.29 -8.51
N LEU A 139 -16.45 -3.70 -7.26
CA LEU A 139 -15.39 -4.38 -6.52
C LEU A 139 -15.70 -5.88 -6.53
N PRO A 140 -14.95 -6.70 -7.28
CA PRO A 140 -15.23 -8.13 -7.38
C PRO A 140 -14.93 -8.82 -6.05
N GLY A 141 -15.78 -9.77 -5.68
CA GLY A 141 -15.55 -10.65 -4.55
C GLY A 141 -14.34 -11.55 -4.80
N ARG A 142 -13.46 -11.63 -3.80
CA ARG A 142 -12.24 -12.43 -3.86
C ARG A 142 -11.64 -12.62 -2.46
N HIS A 143 -10.53 -13.33 -2.41
CA HIS A 143 -9.78 -13.47 -1.16
C HIS A 143 -8.90 -12.23 -0.91
N TYR A 144 -8.96 -11.75 0.34
CA TYR A 144 -8.15 -10.63 0.81
C TYR A 144 -7.45 -10.98 2.12
N ALA A 145 -6.27 -10.40 2.29
CA ALA A 145 -5.66 -10.23 3.60
C ALA A 145 -6.16 -8.92 4.20
N LEU A 146 -6.94 -8.99 5.27
CA LEU A 146 -7.56 -7.85 5.96
C LEU A 146 -6.74 -7.46 7.17
N PHE A 147 -6.24 -6.24 7.17
CA PHE A 147 -5.59 -5.61 8.31
C PHE A 147 -6.57 -4.67 9.01
N ASN A 148 -6.65 -4.77 10.34
CA ASN A 148 -7.36 -3.78 11.14
C ASN A 148 -6.33 -2.81 11.72
N LEU A 149 -6.49 -1.54 11.36
CA LEU A 149 -5.62 -0.45 11.76
C LEU A 149 -6.39 0.48 12.72
N GLN A 150 -5.66 1.25 13.49
CA GLN A 150 -6.21 2.31 14.32
C GLN A 150 -5.22 3.46 14.38
N GLY A 151 -5.67 4.66 14.11
CA GLY A 151 -4.83 5.86 14.13
C GLY A 151 -5.41 7.02 13.35
N GLU A 152 -4.64 8.09 13.31
CA GLU A 152 -4.94 9.25 12.46
C GLU A 152 -4.86 8.87 10.98
N ILE A 153 -5.81 9.35 10.18
CA ILE A 153 -5.97 8.97 8.77
C ILE A 153 -4.69 9.23 7.97
N ASP A 154 -4.00 10.34 8.23
CA ASP A 154 -2.80 10.74 7.50
C ASP A 154 -1.62 9.78 7.66
N TYR A 155 -1.61 8.99 8.73
CA TYR A 155 -0.44 8.20 9.10
C TYR A 155 -0.71 6.69 9.20
N ALA A 156 -1.88 6.29 9.66
CA ALA A 156 -2.14 4.88 10.03
C ALA A 156 -1.95 3.90 8.87
N THR A 157 -2.43 4.23 7.67
CA THR A 157 -2.25 3.38 6.47
C THR A 157 -0.81 3.41 5.97
N ASN A 158 -0.14 4.56 6.00
CA ASN A 158 1.26 4.68 5.59
C ASN A 158 2.20 3.86 6.48
N GLU A 159 1.98 3.86 7.80
CA GLU A 159 2.75 3.02 8.73
C GLU A 159 2.50 1.52 8.49
N ALA A 160 1.25 1.13 8.24
CA ALA A 160 0.91 -0.24 7.91
C ALA A 160 1.56 -0.68 6.59
N TRP A 161 1.53 0.15 5.55
CA TRP A 161 2.20 -0.11 4.27
C TRP A 161 3.71 -0.27 4.45
N TYR A 162 4.35 0.60 5.22
CA TYR A 162 5.77 0.46 5.52
C TYR A 162 6.08 -0.89 6.18
N TYR A 163 5.26 -1.34 7.12
CA TYR A 163 5.41 -2.65 7.75
C TYR A 163 5.19 -3.81 6.77
N ILE A 164 4.15 -3.75 5.94
CA ILE A 164 3.84 -4.76 4.94
C ILE A 164 5.00 -4.91 3.96
N GLU A 165 5.49 -3.82 3.40
CA GLU A 165 6.60 -3.81 2.44
C GLU A 165 7.94 -4.26 3.06
N SER A 166 8.21 -3.88 4.31
CA SER A 166 9.49 -4.18 4.95
C SER A 166 9.55 -5.56 5.61
N SER A 167 8.43 -6.08 6.10
CA SER A 167 8.40 -7.23 7.00
C SER A 167 7.56 -8.39 6.51
N LEU A 168 6.47 -8.15 5.80
CA LEU A 168 5.55 -9.20 5.32
C LEU A 168 5.73 -9.56 3.85
N GLN A 169 6.55 -8.81 3.10
CA GLN A 169 6.73 -8.97 1.66
C GLN A 169 7.02 -10.41 1.20
N LEU A 170 7.75 -11.19 2.00
CA LEU A 170 8.11 -12.57 1.69
C LEU A 170 7.11 -13.61 2.20
N THR A 171 6.23 -13.22 3.12
CA THR A 171 5.31 -14.14 3.80
C THR A 171 3.85 -13.95 3.41
N LEU A 172 3.48 -12.76 2.94
CA LEU A 172 2.14 -12.43 2.45
C LEU A 172 2.16 -12.34 0.92
N PRO A 173 1.63 -13.34 0.19
CA PRO A 173 1.64 -13.34 -1.27
C PRO A 173 0.51 -12.47 -1.83
N TYR A 174 0.51 -11.17 -1.56
CA TYR A 174 -0.48 -10.26 -2.13
C TYR A 174 -0.11 -9.81 -3.55
N GLU A 175 -1.13 -9.50 -4.34
CA GLU A 175 -0.99 -9.03 -5.73
C GLU A 175 -0.63 -7.54 -5.78
N ARG A 176 0.67 -7.20 -5.90
CA ARG A 176 1.18 -5.82 -5.82
C ARG A 176 0.62 -4.83 -6.84
N ASN A 177 0.34 -5.31 -8.06
CA ASN A 177 -0.18 -4.47 -9.14
C ASN A 177 -1.70 -4.58 -9.28
N SER A 178 -2.37 -5.13 -8.27
CA SER A 178 -3.82 -5.23 -8.21
C SER A 178 -4.40 -4.08 -7.39
N LEU A 179 -5.71 -3.88 -7.51
CA LEU A 179 -6.41 -2.92 -6.67
C LEU A 179 -6.26 -3.30 -5.19
N TYR A 180 -6.20 -2.33 -4.33
CA TYR A 180 -6.36 -2.51 -2.89
C TYR A 180 -7.44 -1.58 -2.34
N VAL A 181 -7.95 -1.89 -1.15
CA VAL A 181 -9.08 -1.17 -0.57
C VAL A 181 -8.75 -0.73 0.84
N GLU A 182 -9.01 0.53 1.12
CA GLU A 182 -9.03 1.07 2.47
C GLU A 182 -10.48 1.38 2.85
N ILE A 183 -10.90 1.01 4.05
CA ILE A 183 -12.26 1.25 4.53
C ILE A 183 -12.19 2.11 5.77
N TYR A 184 -12.89 3.23 5.72
CA TYR A 184 -12.97 4.22 6.76
C TYR A 184 -14.38 4.30 7.33
N PRO A 185 -14.58 4.77 8.59
CA PRO A 185 -15.90 5.17 9.03
C PRO A 185 -16.40 6.35 8.20
N LEU A 186 -17.68 6.37 7.84
CA LEU A 186 -18.23 7.45 7.03
C LEU A 186 -18.25 8.80 7.75
N ASP A 187 -18.29 8.79 9.09
CA ASP A 187 -18.13 9.99 9.93
C ASP A 187 -16.63 10.22 10.20
N ILE A 188 -15.90 10.61 9.15
CA ILE A 188 -14.44 10.81 9.16
C ILE A 188 -14.03 11.95 10.10
N SER A 189 -13.01 11.70 10.93
CA SER A 189 -12.26 12.71 11.68
C SER A 189 -10.75 12.48 11.48
N PHE A 190 -10.08 13.40 10.80
CA PHE A 190 -8.66 13.23 10.40
C PHE A 190 -7.72 13.14 11.60
N ASN A 191 -7.99 13.90 12.66
CA ASN A 191 -7.12 13.99 13.84
C ASN A 191 -7.56 13.05 14.99
N ASP A 192 -8.43 12.09 14.73
CA ASP A 192 -8.83 11.13 15.75
C ASP A 192 -7.88 9.92 15.76
N PRO A 193 -7.05 9.76 16.81
CA PRO A 193 -6.11 8.64 16.91
C PRO A 193 -6.81 7.29 17.15
N PHE A 194 -8.13 7.29 17.34
CA PHE A 194 -8.94 6.09 17.52
C PHE A 194 -9.73 5.70 16.28
N THR A 195 -9.56 6.40 15.16
CA THR A 195 -10.19 6.04 13.89
C THR A 195 -9.83 4.62 13.52
N LYS A 196 -10.84 3.78 13.29
CA LYS A 196 -10.67 2.39 12.86
C LYS A 196 -10.67 2.35 11.34
N ILE A 197 -9.63 1.77 10.78
CA ILE A 197 -9.43 1.65 9.33
C ILE A 197 -9.21 0.17 9.02
N GLN A 198 -9.75 -0.30 7.90
CA GLN A 198 -9.38 -1.61 7.37
C GLN A 198 -8.58 -1.42 6.09
N LEU A 199 -7.51 -2.21 5.92
CA LEU A 199 -6.75 -2.30 4.68
C LEU A 199 -6.92 -3.72 4.12
N TRP A 200 -7.42 -3.84 2.90
CA TRP A 200 -7.67 -5.10 2.21
C TRP A 200 -6.68 -5.26 1.05
N LEU A 201 -5.84 -6.27 1.12
CA LEU A 201 -4.89 -6.62 0.08
C LEU A 201 -5.33 -7.90 -0.63
N PRO A 202 -5.50 -7.90 -1.95
CA PRO A 202 -5.89 -9.08 -2.70
C PRO A 202 -4.78 -10.14 -2.70
N ILE A 203 -5.18 -11.41 -2.57
CA ILE A 203 -4.29 -12.58 -2.54
C ILE A 203 -4.76 -13.66 -3.51
#